data_189946d2003b668b6a661dd2022723ee
#
_entry.id   189946d2003b668b6a661dd2022723ee
#
_cell.length_a   1.000
_cell.length_b   1.000
_cell.length_c   1.000
_cell.angle_alpha   90.00
_cell.angle_beta   90.00
_cell.angle_gamma   90.00
#
_symmetry.space_group_name_H-M   'P 1'
#
loop_
_entity.id
_entity.type
_entity.pdbx_description
1 polymer ?
#
loop_
_entity_poly.entity_id
_entity_poly.type
_entity_poly.pdbx_seq_one_letter_code
_entity_poly.pdbx_strand_id
1 'polypeptide(L)'
;MATGRENLFDAVLVKDLMNKVKGKSSLAVLSGQTPIPFNGLKEFIFSMDNEIDIVAENGKKSEGGITVDPVKIVPIKFEYGARVSDEFLYATEEEQLDILTAFNNGFAAKVAKGFDLAAFHGINPQTGEASTVVGTNHFDSKVTQKVKYTKGTPDTNLDAAIAMVQGSDGDVTGMALSNTFGADMATVKENGVRQYPEFRFGASPESLGGMKTSVNKTVYNDTVKDHAIVGDFFSAFKWGFSKQIPFEIIKYGDPDNTGKDLKGYNQVYI
;
A
#
# COMPACT_ATOMS: atom_id res chain seq x y z
N MET A 1 -2.73 31.84 -22.34
CA MET A 1 -2.57 30.51 -22.96
C MET A 1 -1.48 29.81 -22.17
N ALA A 2 -1.84 28.85 -21.35
CA ALA A 2 -0.86 28.02 -20.66
C ALA A 2 -0.08 27.26 -21.76
N THR A 3 1.21 27.46 -21.79
CA THR A 3 2.08 26.85 -22.79
C THR A 3 2.12 25.34 -22.50
N GLY A 4 2.07 24.52 -23.55
CA GLY A 4 2.00 23.04 -23.42
C GLY A 4 3.22 22.38 -22.71
N ARG A 5 4.17 23.19 -22.22
CA ARG A 5 5.30 22.78 -21.38
C ARG A 5 4.91 22.53 -19.92
N GLU A 6 4.03 23.36 -19.33
CA GLU A 6 3.57 23.15 -17.93
C GLU A 6 2.87 21.81 -17.77
N ASN A 7 1.99 21.45 -18.73
CA ASN A 7 1.31 20.14 -18.70
C ASN A 7 2.24 18.93 -18.90
N LEU A 8 3.36 19.11 -19.63
CA LEU A 8 4.34 18.03 -19.85
C LEU A 8 5.18 17.78 -18.60
N PHE A 9 5.51 18.84 -17.88
CA PHE A 9 6.25 18.80 -16.62
C PHE A 9 5.47 18.03 -15.54
N ASP A 10 4.20 18.38 -15.37
CA ASP A 10 3.32 17.71 -14.42
C ASP A 10 3.21 16.21 -14.68
N ALA A 11 3.09 15.81 -15.93
CA ALA A 11 2.98 14.40 -16.31
C ALA A 11 4.25 13.59 -15.99
N VAL A 12 5.43 14.17 -16.16
CA VAL A 12 6.70 13.50 -15.84
C VAL A 12 6.90 13.36 -14.35
N LEU A 13 6.64 14.42 -13.57
CA LEU A 13 6.73 14.41 -12.12
C LEU A 13 5.74 13.43 -11.49
N VAL A 14 4.51 13.38 -11.99
CA VAL A 14 3.49 12.44 -11.51
C VAL A 14 3.88 10.99 -11.79
N LYS A 15 4.38 10.71 -13.01
CA LYS A 15 4.86 9.35 -13.34
C LYS A 15 6.03 8.92 -12.45
N ASP A 16 6.96 9.83 -12.20
CA ASP A 16 8.09 9.60 -11.30
C ASP A 16 7.63 9.35 -9.86
N LEU A 17 6.67 10.16 -9.36
CA LEU A 17 6.02 9.96 -8.06
C LEU A 17 5.44 8.56 -7.92
N MET A 18 4.65 8.13 -8.90
CA MET A 18 4.00 6.81 -8.87
C MET A 18 5.03 5.67 -8.83
N ASN A 19 6.10 5.78 -9.61
CA ASN A 19 7.17 4.78 -9.62
C ASN A 19 7.90 4.73 -8.25
N LYS A 20 8.12 5.87 -7.62
CA LYS A 20 8.75 5.96 -6.30
C LYS A 20 7.86 5.44 -5.19
N VAL A 21 6.57 5.69 -5.23
CA VAL A 21 5.59 5.10 -4.30
C VAL A 21 5.61 3.59 -4.42
N LYS A 22 5.56 3.06 -5.65
CA LYS A 22 5.61 1.62 -5.91
C LYS A 22 6.86 0.96 -5.35
N GLY A 23 8.01 1.63 -5.37
CA GLY A 23 9.27 1.09 -4.84
C GLY A 23 9.42 1.15 -3.31
N LYS A 24 8.50 1.84 -2.58
CA LYS A 24 8.63 2.08 -1.13
C LYS A 24 7.47 1.56 -0.29
N SER A 25 6.34 1.23 -0.89
CA SER A 25 5.18 0.64 -0.24
C SER A 25 5.23 -0.88 -0.36
N SER A 26 5.09 -1.59 0.75
CA SER A 26 5.01 -3.07 0.74
C SER A 26 3.84 -3.56 -0.08
N LEU A 27 2.69 -2.94 0.08
CA LEU A 27 1.48 -3.31 -0.64
C LEU A 27 1.64 -3.12 -2.15
N ALA A 28 2.20 -1.98 -2.57
CA ALA A 28 2.41 -1.67 -3.99
C ALA A 28 3.50 -2.54 -4.64
N VAL A 29 4.47 -3.04 -3.86
CA VAL A 29 5.48 -4.00 -4.33
C VAL A 29 4.85 -5.37 -4.56
N LEU A 30 4.03 -5.84 -3.62
CA LEU A 30 3.49 -7.20 -3.63
C LEU A 30 2.32 -7.37 -4.60
N SER A 31 1.50 -6.34 -4.79
CA SER A 31 0.26 -6.42 -5.56
C SER A 31 0.33 -5.68 -6.90
N GLY A 32 -0.59 -6.03 -7.80
CA GLY A 32 -0.71 -5.42 -9.12
C GLY A 32 -1.38 -4.05 -9.08
N GLN A 33 -0.90 -3.12 -9.90
CA GLN A 33 -1.54 -1.83 -10.10
C GLN A 33 -2.66 -1.95 -11.15
N THR A 34 -3.85 -1.43 -10.80
CA THR A 34 -5.02 -1.39 -11.69
C THR A 34 -5.56 0.04 -11.73
N PRO A 35 -5.91 0.61 -12.89
CA PRO A 35 -6.57 1.91 -12.95
C PRO A 35 -7.91 1.89 -12.21
N ILE A 36 -8.14 2.86 -11.33
CA ILE A 36 -9.38 3.00 -10.57
C ILE A 36 -10.09 4.27 -11.03
N PRO A 37 -11.37 4.21 -11.44
CA PRO A 37 -12.14 5.40 -11.77
C PRO A 37 -12.30 6.34 -10.56
N PHE A 38 -12.38 7.64 -10.78
CA PHE A 38 -12.53 8.65 -9.72
C PHE A 38 -13.76 8.39 -8.82
N ASN A 39 -14.85 7.91 -9.40
CA ASN A 39 -16.08 7.59 -8.66
C ASN A 39 -16.04 6.22 -7.96
N GLY A 40 -14.85 5.59 -7.91
CA GLY A 40 -14.70 4.25 -7.41
C GLY A 40 -15.07 3.18 -8.44
N LEU A 41 -14.92 1.94 -8.00
CA LEU A 41 -15.23 0.76 -8.81
C LEU A 41 -16.16 -0.14 -8.00
N LYS A 42 -17.13 -0.76 -8.68
CA LYS A 42 -17.90 -1.86 -8.11
C LYS A 42 -17.39 -3.15 -8.75
N GLU A 43 -16.89 -4.03 -7.95
CA GLU A 43 -16.55 -5.41 -8.34
C GLU A 43 -17.52 -6.36 -7.65
N PHE A 44 -17.67 -7.54 -8.20
CA PHE A 44 -18.50 -8.57 -7.60
C PHE A 44 -17.60 -9.76 -7.25
N ILE A 45 -17.68 -10.21 -6.01
CA ILE A 45 -17.14 -11.48 -5.61
C ILE A 45 -18.21 -12.52 -5.94
N PHE A 46 -17.81 -13.46 -6.77
CA PHE A 46 -18.67 -14.58 -7.20
C PHE A 46 -18.18 -15.84 -6.52
N SER A 47 -19.04 -16.49 -5.77
CA SER A 47 -18.77 -17.78 -5.17
C SER A 47 -19.82 -18.82 -5.57
N MET A 48 -19.40 -20.05 -5.72
CA MET A 48 -20.27 -21.20 -5.87
C MET A 48 -20.43 -21.86 -4.50
N ASP A 49 -21.69 -22.13 -4.10
CA ASP A 49 -21.97 -22.60 -2.76
C ASP A 49 -21.73 -24.11 -2.59
N ASN A 50 -21.70 -24.86 -3.70
CA ASN A 50 -21.50 -26.29 -3.70
C ASN A 50 -20.35 -26.70 -4.64
N GLU A 51 -19.72 -27.82 -4.34
CA GLU A 51 -18.76 -28.47 -5.20
C GLU A 51 -19.44 -29.04 -6.47
N ILE A 52 -18.64 -29.28 -7.53
CA ILE A 52 -19.11 -29.94 -8.76
C ILE A 52 -19.44 -31.41 -8.49
N ASP A 53 -20.59 -31.82 -9.01
CA ASP A 53 -21.05 -33.21 -8.92
C ASP A 53 -20.61 -34.01 -10.13
N ILE A 54 -20.25 -35.26 -9.92
CA ILE A 54 -19.96 -36.24 -10.97
C ILE A 54 -21.24 -37.02 -11.26
N VAL A 55 -21.90 -36.70 -12.36
CA VAL A 55 -23.22 -37.23 -12.68
C VAL A 55 -23.08 -38.36 -13.74
N ALA A 56 -23.75 -39.49 -13.51
CA ALA A 56 -23.82 -40.57 -14.46
C ALA A 56 -24.66 -40.20 -15.69
N GLU A 57 -24.50 -40.95 -16.78
CA GLU A 57 -25.37 -40.82 -17.96
C GLU A 57 -26.85 -40.98 -17.54
N ASN A 58 -27.71 -40.02 -17.91
CA ASN A 58 -29.11 -39.90 -17.47
C ASN A 58 -29.33 -39.59 -15.98
N GLY A 59 -28.29 -39.19 -15.23
CA GLY A 59 -28.42 -38.71 -13.86
C GLY A 59 -29.16 -37.37 -13.74
N LYS A 60 -29.73 -37.10 -12.56
CA LYS A 60 -30.34 -35.81 -12.24
C LYS A 60 -29.26 -34.71 -12.28
N LYS A 61 -29.60 -33.53 -12.81
CA LYS A 61 -28.69 -32.35 -12.71
C LYS A 61 -28.44 -31.99 -11.24
N SER A 62 -27.19 -31.68 -10.90
CA SER A 62 -26.81 -31.21 -9.59
C SER A 62 -27.48 -29.85 -9.27
N GLU A 63 -27.82 -29.64 -8.01
CA GLU A 63 -28.26 -28.36 -7.50
C GLU A 63 -27.06 -27.60 -6.99
N GLY A 64 -26.88 -26.35 -7.43
CA GLY A 64 -25.84 -25.41 -6.92
C GLY A 64 -26.45 -24.07 -6.64
N GLY A 65 -25.90 -23.37 -5.67
CA GLY A 65 -26.17 -21.96 -5.38
C GLY A 65 -25.05 -21.08 -5.91
N ILE A 66 -25.37 -19.82 -6.14
CA ILE A 66 -24.41 -18.78 -6.53
C ILE A 66 -24.61 -17.62 -5.60
N THR A 67 -23.53 -17.19 -4.94
CA THR A 67 -23.52 -15.96 -4.15
C THR A 67 -22.74 -14.88 -4.90
N VAL A 68 -23.31 -13.70 -5.00
CA VAL A 68 -22.70 -12.53 -5.67
C VAL A 68 -22.66 -11.38 -4.67
N ASP A 69 -21.49 -11.12 -4.10
CA ASP A 69 -21.28 -10.04 -3.16
C ASP A 69 -20.67 -8.80 -3.84
N PRO A 70 -21.34 -7.63 -3.80
CA PRO A 70 -20.79 -6.42 -4.37
C PRO A 70 -19.71 -5.85 -3.47
N VAL A 71 -18.50 -5.67 -4.00
CA VAL A 71 -17.40 -4.96 -3.36
C VAL A 71 -17.31 -3.56 -3.94
N LYS A 72 -17.44 -2.55 -3.08
CA LYS A 72 -17.28 -1.15 -3.47
C LYS A 72 -15.89 -0.68 -3.12
N ILE A 73 -15.12 -0.30 -4.14
CA ILE A 73 -13.83 0.36 -3.99
C ILE A 73 -14.07 1.87 -3.93
N VAL A 74 -13.69 2.50 -2.83
CA VAL A 74 -13.79 3.95 -2.63
C VAL A 74 -12.39 4.55 -2.63
N PRO A 75 -12.07 5.49 -3.54
CA PRO A 75 -10.78 6.17 -3.55
C PRO A 75 -10.58 7.00 -2.28
N ILE A 76 -9.36 7.02 -1.77
CA ILE A 76 -8.93 7.84 -0.64
C ILE A 76 -8.02 8.94 -1.16
N LYS A 77 -8.23 10.19 -0.71
CA LYS A 77 -7.36 11.31 -1.05
C LYS A 77 -6.23 11.42 -0.04
N PHE A 78 -4.99 11.40 -0.54
CA PHE A 78 -3.81 11.81 0.21
C PHE A 78 -3.41 13.21 -0.24
N GLU A 79 -3.12 14.08 0.69
CA GLU A 79 -2.74 15.46 0.41
C GLU A 79 -1.56 15.86 1.30
N TYR A 80 -0.66 16.62 0.74
CA TYR A 80 0.45 17.24 1.45
C TYR A 80 0.80 18.54 0.75
N GLY A 81 1.00 19.59 1.51
CA GLY A 81 1.45 20.85 0.97
C GLY A 81 2.42 21.54 1.94
N ALA A 82 3.16 22.49 1.44
CA ALA A 82 4.14 23.24 2.21
C ALA A 82 4.24 24.68 1.72
N ARG A 83 4.46 25.59 2.66
CA ARG A 83 4.80 26.98 2.37
C ARG A 83 6.29 27.08 2.04
N VAL A 84 6.61 27.75 0.95
CA VAL A 84 7.98 28.11 0.55
C VAL A 84 8.06 29.59 0.26
N SER A 85 9.27 30.18 0.27
CA SER A 85 9.48 31.56 -0.10
C SER A 85 9.01 31.83 -1.54
N ASP A 86 8.43 33.00 -1.82
CA ASP A 86 8.03 33.39 -3.18
C ASP A 86 9.24 33.65 -4.08
N GLU A 87 10.46 33.76 -3.56
CA GLU A 87 11.71 33.73 -4.32
C GLU A 87 11.82 32.50 -5.22
N PHE A 88 11.17 31.39 -4.85
CA PHE A 88 11.02 30.21 -5.70
C PHE A 88 10.45 30.56 -7.09
N LEU A 89 9.52 31.51 -7.18
CA LEU A 89 8.93 31.93 -8.47
C LEU A 89 9.90 32.72 -9.35
N TYR A 90 10.95 33.26 -8.77
CA TYR A 90 11.98 34.05 -9.47
C TYR A 90 13.26 33.25 -9.73
N ALA A 91 13.35 32.05 -9.19
CA ALA A 91 14.45 31.13 -9.45
C ALA A 91 14.51 30.72 -10.93
N THR A 92 15.65 30.27 -11.38
CA THR A 92 15.80 29.71 -12.72
C THR A 92 14.93 28.48 -12.89
N GLU A 93 14.55 28.12 -14.14
CA GLU A 93 13.75 26.91 -14.42
C GLU A 93 14.43 25.66 -13.86
N GLU A 94 15.76 25.61 -13.89
CA GLU A 94 16.55 24.48 -13.38
C GLU A 94 16.46 24.37 -11.86
N GLU A 95 16.61 25.46 -11.13
CA GLU A 95 16.47 25.50 -9.67
C GLU A 95 15.03 25.19 -9.21
N GLN A 96 14.03 25.70 -9.93
CA GLN A 96 12.63 25.35 -9.68
C GLN A 96 12.39 23.84 -9.84
N LEU A 97 12.94 23.24 -10.88
CA LEU A 97 12.84 21.80 -11.14
C LEU A 97 13.50 20.99 -10.02
N ASP A 98 14.67 21.38 -9.56
CA ASP A 98 15.37 20.68 -8.49
C ASP A 98 14.56 20.68 -7.18
N ILE A 99 13.98 21.84 -6.83
CA ILE A 99 13.13 21.99 -5.63
C ILE A 99 11.87 21.12 -5.77
N LEU A 100 11.20 21.14 -6.91
CA LEU A 100 10.01 20.34 -7.18
C LEU A 100 10.33 18.84 -7.18
N THR A 101 11.47 18.46 -7.71
CA THR A 101 11.94 17.07 -7.70
C THR A 101 12.24 16.60 -6.29
N ALA A 102 12.89 17.42 -5.46
CA ALA A 102 13.15 17.12 -4.06
C ALA A 102 11.85 17.00 -3.25
N PHE A 103 10.90 17.91 -3.48
CA PHE A 103 9.56 17.84 -2.88
C PHE A 103 8.85 16.54 -3.27
N ASN A 104 8.85 16.21 -4.57
CA ASN A 104 8.23 15.00 -5.08
C ASN A 104 8.84 13.72 -4.45
N ASN A 105 10.15 13.69 -4.25
CA ASN A 105 10.83 12.57 -3.57
C ASN A 105 10.37 12.41 -2.11
N GLY A 106 10.25 13.52 -1.39
CA GLY A 106 9.76 13.53 -0.02
C GLY A 106 8.29 13.12 0.07
N PHE A 107 7.47 13.65 -0.83
CA PHE A 107 6.05 13.32 -0.93
C PHE A 107 5.82 11.85 -1.25
N ALA A 108 6.56 11.29 -2.23
CA ALA A 108 6.49 9.88 -2.59
C ALA A 108 6.71 8.95 -1.38
N ALA A 109 7.71 9.28 -0.55
CA ALA A 109 7.99 8.50 0.65
C ALA A 109 6.87 8.58 1.69
N LYS A 110 6.26 9.77 1.83
CA LYS A 110 5.12 9.99 2.74
C LYS A 110 3.87 9.26 2.25
N VAL A 111 3.56 9.36 0.95
CA VAL A 111 2.41 8.67 0.33
C VAL A 111 2.57 7.16 0.44
N ALA A 112 3.74 6.61 0.13
CA ALA A 112 4.00 5.18 0.23
C ALA A 112 3.76 4.65 1.66
N LYS A 113 4.28 5.37 2.65
CA LYS A 113 4.04 5.06 4.07
C LYS A 113 2.55 5.18 4.43
N GLY A 114 1.91 6.28 4.00
CA GLY A 114 0.50 6.53 4.29
C GLY A 114 -0.42 5.51 3.64
N PHE A 115 -0.09 5.07 2.43
CA PHE A 115 -0.82 4.04 1.70
C PHE A 115 -0.80 2.71 2.44
N ASP A 116 0.39 2.24 2.87
CA ASP A 116 0.51 1.02 3.66
C ASP A 116 -0.26 1.13 5.00
N LEU A 117 -0.10 2.24 5.74
CA LEU A 117 -0.78 2.43 7.03
C LEU A 117 -2.30 2.46 6.89
N ALA A 118 -2.81 3.10 5.84
CA ALA A 118 -4.24 3.14 5.58
C ALA A 118 -4.79 1.76 5.17
N ALA A 119 -4.07 1.04 4.31
CA ALA A 119 -4.52 -0.26 3.81
C ALA A 119 -4.39 -1.38 4.85
N PHE A 120 -3.28 -1.45 5.56
CA PHE A 120 -3.08 -2.51 6.56
C PHE A 120 -3.86 -2.24 7.85
N HIS A 121 -3.80 -1.01 8.36
CA HIS A 121 -4.24 -0.69 9.72
C HIS A 121 -5.40 0.31 9.80
N GLY A 122 -5.81 0.92 8.68
CA GLY A 122 -6.85 1.96 8.69
C GLY A 122 -6.45 3.26 9.37
N ILE A 123 -5.15 3.54 9.47
CA ILE A 123 -4.58 4.67 10.21
C ILE A 123 -4.39 5.88 9.29
N ASN A 124 -4.75 7.07 9.80
CA ASN A 124 -4.34 8.33 9.19
C ASN A 124 -2.85 8.59 9.50
N PRO A 125 -1.98 8.68 8.49
CA PRO A 125 -0.54 8.82 8.70
C PRO A 125 -0.11 10.13 9.38
N GLN A 126 -0.96 11.17 9.34
CA GLN A 126 -0.69 12.46 9.98
C GLN A 126 -0.94 12.43 11.48
N THR A 127 -2.06 11.87 11.90
CA THR A 127 -2.47 11.84 13.32
C THR A 127 -1.97 10.60 14.05
N GLY A 128 -1.71 9.50 13.34
CA GLY A 128 -1.41 8.20 13.93
C GLY A 128 -2.64 7.46 14.47
N GLU A 129 -3.84 8.03 14.31
CA GLU A 129 -5.10 7.50 14.81
C GLU A 129 -5.91 6.83 13.68
N ALA A 130 -6.94 6.08 14.07
CA ALA A 130 -7.85 5.45 13.12
C ALA A 130 -8.52 6.48 12.20
N SER A 131 -8.50 6.23 10.90
CA SER A 131 -9.09 7.10 9.90
C SER A 131 -10.59 6.84 9.75
N THR A 132 -11.40 7.86 9.97
CA THR A 132 -12.86 7.77 9.73
C THR A 132 -13.19 7.61 8.25
N VAL A 133 -12.30 8.06 7.34
CA VAL A 133 -12.46 7.93 5.89
C VAL A 133 -12.25 6.49 5.43
N VAL A 134 -11.24 5.80 5.99
CA VAL A 134 -10.99 4.38 5.72
C VAL A 134 -12.03 3.50 6.41
N GLY A 135 -12.43 3.88 7.62
CA GLY A 135 -13.38 3.13 8.45
C GLY A 135 -12.86 1.70 8.71
N THR A 136 -13.69 0.71 8.44
CA THR A 136 -13.34 -0.72 8.59
C THR A 136 -12.75 -1.35 7.32
N ASN A 137 -12.38 -0.55 6.33
CA ASN A 137 -11.96 -1.04 5.02
C ASN A 137 -10.43 -1.21 4.94
N HIS A 138 -9.87 -1.98 5.87
CA HIS A 138 -8.45 -2.26 6.01
C HIS A 138 -8.22 -3.72 6.45
N PHE A 139 -6.98 -4.22 6.29
CA PHE A 139 -6.66 -5.63 6.53
C PHE A 139 -6.95 -6.06 7.97
N ASP A 140 -6.51 -5.31 8.98
CA ASP A 140 -6.71 -5.69 10.40
C ASP A 140 -8.16 -5.92 10.77
N SER A 141 -9.09 -5.20 10.10
CA SER A 141 -10.53 -5.32 10.31
C SER A 141 -11.16 -6.43 9.47
N LYS A 142 -10.64 -6.69 8.26
CA LYS A 142 -11.23 -7.64 7.32
C LYS A 142 -10.67 -9.05 7.43
N VAL A 143 -9.39 -9.17 7.80
CA VAL A 143 -8.73 -10.47 7.93
C VAL A 143 -9.05 -11.09 9.30
N THR A 144 -9.74 -12.22 9.28
CA THR A 144 -10.14 -12.95 10.48
C THR A 144 -9.16 -14.07 10.84
N GLN A 145 -8.42 -14.58 9.87
CA GLN A 145 -7.42 -15.63 10.07
C GLN A 145 -6.16 -15.04 10.69
N LYS A 146 -5.81 -15.46 11.90
CA LYS A 146 -4.68 -14.92 12.66
C LYS A 146 -3.88 -16.03 13.32
N VAL A 147 -2.56 -15.98 13.13
CA VAL A 147 -1.59 -16.83 13.81
C VAL A 147 -0.89 -16.00 14.90
N LYS A 148 -0.78 -16.53 16.10
CA LYS A 148 -0.08 -15.85 17.18
C LYS A 148 1.41 -15.82 16.91
N TYR A 149 2.00 -14.64 16.83
CA TYR A 149 3.44 -14.50 16.68
C TYR A 149 4.19 -15.02 17.94
N THR A 150 5.17 -15.88 17.71
CA THR A 150 6.10 -16.36 18.72
C THR A 150 7.52 -16.00 18.30
N LYS A 151 8.17 -15.15 19.09
CA LYS A 151 9.55 -14.74 18.86
C LYS A 151 10.49 -15.95 18.93
N GLY A 152 11.46 -15.99 18.03
CA GLY A 152 12.45 -17.06 17.94
C GLY A 152 12.05 -18.24 17.06
N THR A 153 10.79 -18.33 16.64
CA THR A 153 10.27 -19.33 15.70
C THR A 153 9.44 -18.68 14.58
N PRO A 154 9.96 -17.66 13.90
CA PRO A 154 9.20 -16.92 12.88
C PRO A 154 8.88 -17.78 11.65
N ASP A 155 9.75 -18.71 11.28
CA ASP A 155 9.53 -19.70 10.23
C ASP A 155 8.33 -20.59 10.50
N THR A 156 8.24 -21.15 11.71
CA THR A 156 7.05 -21.94 12.14
C THR A 156 5.76 -21.09 12.12
N ASN A 157 5.85 -19.78 12.45
CA ASN A 157 4.70 -18.89 12.35
C ASN A 157 4.28 -18.67 10.89
N LEU A 158 5.25 -18.55 9.95
CA LEU A 158 4.96 -18.45 8.52
C LEU A 158 4.32 -19.73 7.98
N ASP A 159 4.88 -20.89 8.31
CA ASP A 159 4.34 -22.18 7.92
C ASP A 159 2.88 -22.33 8.37
N ALA A 160 2.59 -21.97 9.62
CA ALA A 160 1.22 -22.00 10.15
C ALA A 160 0.28 -21.02 9.42
N ALA A 161 0.77 -19.83 9.07
CA ALA A 161 -0.02 -18.84 8.32
C ALA A 161 -0.30 -19.32 6.89
N ILE A 162 0.71 -19.88 6.22
CA ILE A 162 0.57 -20.44 4.86
C ILE A 162 -0.42 -21.62 4.88
N ALA A 163 -0.26 -22.54 5.83
CA ALA A 163 -1.15 -23.68 5.97
C ALA A 163 -2.61 -23.25 6.25
N MET A 164 -2.82 -22.17 7.00
CA MET A 164 -4.16 -21.63 7.26
C MET A 164 -4.80 -21.05 5.99
N VAL A 165 -4.04 -20.34 5.15
CA VAL A 165 -4.55 -19.82 3.87
C VAL A 165 -4.86 -20.97 2.91
N GLN A 166 -3.95 -21.93 2.77
CA GLN A 166 -4.13 -23.09 1.88
C GLN A 166 -5.25 -24.02 2.36
N GLY A 167 -5.45 -24.15 3.68
CA GLY A 167 -6.57 -24.89 4.25
C GLY A 167 -7.95 -24.29 3.99
N SER A 168 -7.98 -23.05 3.47
CA SER A 168 -9.19 -22.35 3.03
C SER A 168 -9.25 -22.21 1.50
N ASP A 169 -8.58 -23.10 0.76
CA ASP A 169 -8.45 -23.10 -0.71
C ASP A 169 -7.86 -21.79 -1.28
N GLY A 170 -7.09 -21.06 -0.47
CA GLY A 170 -6.42 -19.84 -0.86
C GLY A 170 -4.99 -20.08 -1.32
N ASP A 171 -4.50 -19.23 -2.22
CA ASP A 171 -3.12 -19.21 -2.66
C ASP A 171 -2.28 -18.21 -1.83
N VAL A 172 -0.99 -18.48 -1.73
CA VAL A 172 -0.02 -17.54 -1.15
C VAL A 172 0.97 -17.12 -2.22
N THR A 173 0.84 -15.88 -2.67
CA THR A 173 1.71 -15.31 -3.72
C THR A 173 2.71 -14.30 -3.17
N GLY A 174 2.50 -13.82 -1.93
CA GLY A 174 3.36 -12.85 -1.32
C GLY A 174 3.23 -12.74 0.19
N MET A 175 4.21 -12.07 0.78
CA MET A 175 4.25 -11.78 2.20
C MET A 175 4.82 -10.40 2.49
N ALA A 176 4.13 -9.63 3.33
CA ALA A 176 4.60 -8.38 3.91
C ALA A 176 5.07 -8.65 5.34
N LEU A 177 6.32 -8.37 5.63
CA LEU A 177 6.96 -8.66 6.90
C LEU A 177 7.37 -7.36 7.61
N SER A 178 7.23 -7.30 8.92
CA SER A 178 7.78 -6.20 9.71
C SER A 178 9.30 -6.31 9.84
N ASN A 179 9.96 -5.19 10.11
CA ASN A 179 11.40 -5.19 10.34
C ASN A 179 11.81 -6.09 11.52
N THR A 180 10.97 -6.17 12.55
CA THR A 180 11.19 -7.04 13.72
C THR A 180 11.08 -8.51 13.34
N PHE A 181 10.12 -8.87 12.50
CA PHE A 181 9.97 -10.22 11.99
C PHE A 181 11.14 -10.63 11.09
N GLY A 182 11.56 -9.76 10.16
CA GLY A 182 12.75 -10.00 9.33
C GLY A 182 14.02 -10.16 10.15
N ALA A 183 14.20 -9.35 11.21
CA ALA A 183 15.32 -9.50 12.12
C ALA A 183 15.27 -10.84 12.88
N ASP A 184 14.10 -11.31 13.27
CA ASP A 184 13.91 -12.59 13.94
C ASP A 184 14.21 -13.76 12.98
N MET A 185 13.75 -13.71 11.72
CA MET A 185 14.12 -14.67 10.65
C MET A 185 15.63 -14.82 10.51
N ALA A 186 16.37 -13.71 10.56
CA ALA A 186 17.84 -13.74 10.50
C ALA A 186 18.50 -14.47 11.67
N THR A 187 17.80 -14.73 12.78
CA THR A 187 18.34 -15.41 13.96
C THR A 187 18.11 -16.91 13.96
N VAL A 188 17.18 -17.41 13.15
CA VAL A 188 16.86 -18.85 13.08
C VAL A 188 18.11 -19.66 12.70
N LYS A 189 18.37 -20.68 13.51
CA LYS A 189 19.51 -21.59 13.31
C LYS A 189 19.07 -23.02 13.51
N GLU A 190 19.58 -23.87 12.66
CA GLU A 190 19.51 -25.31 12.81
C GLU A 190 20.92 -25.89 12.84
N ASN A 191 21.24 -26.66 13.85
CA ASN A 191 22.59 -27.21 14.07
C ASN A 191 23.72 -26.15 14.02
N GLY A 192 23.44 -24.94 14.51
CA GLY A 192 24.36 -23.80 14.51
C GLY A 192 24.44 -23.02 13.20
N VAL A 193 23.84 -23.53 12.12
CA VAL A 193 23.79 -22.88 10.79
C VAL A 193 22.55 -22.00 10.66
N ARG A 194 22.73 -20.77 10.17
CA ARG A 194 21.60 -19.86 9.90
C ARG A 194 20.80 -20.35 8.70
N GLN A 195 19.50 -20.43 8.85
CA GLN A 195 18.61 -20.91 7.79
C GLN A 195 18.24 -19.81 6.79
N TYR A 196 18.13 -18.55 7.26
CA TYR A 196 17.70 -17.41 6.44
C TYR A 196 18.73 -16.26 6.49
N PRO A 197 19.93 -16.48 5.91
CA PRO A 197 21.00 -15.49 5.95
C PRO A 197 20.69 -14.22 5.15
N GLU A 198 19.77 -14.28 4.19
CA GLU A 198 19.31 -13.18 3.34
C GLU A 198 18.61 -12.06 4.10
N PHE A 199 18.11 -12.32 5.33
CA PHE A 199 17.51 -11.30 6.19
C PHE A 199 18.52 -10.58 7.09
N ARG A 200 19.81 -10.92 7.00
CA ARG A 200 20.82 -10.31 7.88
C ARG A 200 21.03 -8.84 7.56
N PHE A 201 21.44 -8.11 8.62
CA PHE A 201 21.79 -6.69 8.55
C PHE A 201 20.63 -5.78 8.07
N GLY A 202 19.39 -6.19 8.30
CA GLY A 202 18.21 -5.43 7.89
C GLY A 202 17.91 -5.51 6.39
N ALA A 203 18.45 -6.54 5.71
CA ALA A 203 18.13 -6.76 4.31
C ALA A 203 16.66 -7.14 4.13
N SER A 204 16.10 -6.73 2.99
CA SER A 204 14.76 -7.09 2.56
C SER A 204 14.87 -7.92 1.28
N PRO A 205 14.88 -9.26 1.38
CA PRO A 205 14.90 -10.11 0.21
C PRO A 205 13.65 -9.91 -0.64
N GLU A 206 13.78 -9.98 -1.97
CA GLU A 206 12.66 -9.81 -2.89
C GLU A 206 11.73 -11.03 -2.91
N SER A 207 12.24 -12.19 -2.50
CA SER A 207 11.47 -13.45 -2.44
C SER A 207 12.00 -14.38 -1.37
N LEU A 208 11.10 -15.19 -0.81
CA LEU A 208 11.39 -16.29 0.10
C LEU A 208 10.57 -17.51 -0.35
N GLY A 209 11.20 -18.64 -0.60
CA GLY A 209 10.51 -19.85 -1.05
C GLY A 209 9.71 -19.68 -2.36
N GLY A 210 10.11 -18.73 -3.22
CA GLY A 210 9.39 -18.40 -4.47
C GLY A 210 8.25 -17.38 -4.29
N MET A 211 7.85 -17.05 -3.07
CA MET A 211 6.84 -16.04 -2.77
C MET A 211 7.48 -14.65 -2.70
N LYS A 212 6.84 -13.65 -3.30
CA LYS A 212 7.29 -12.26 -3.20
C LYS A 212 7.31 -11.80 -1.76
N THR A 213 8.37 -11.12 -1.36
CA THR A 213 8.57 -10.67 0.02
C THR A 213 8.88 -9.19 0.07
N SER A 214 8.33 -8.50 1.06
CA SER A 214 8.66 -7.11 1.34
C SER A 214 8.80 -6.91 2.84
N VAL A 215 9.96 -6.40 3.28
CA VAL A 215 10.21 -6.09 4.69
C VAL A 215 10.06 -4.59 4.90
N ASN A 216 9.09 -4.17 5.70
CA ASN A 216 8.81 -2.76 5.94
C ASN A 216 8.28 -2.54 7.36
N LYS A 217 8.66 -1.41 7.96
CA LYS A 217 8.16 -1.03 9.29
C LYS A 217 6.66 -0.71 9.32
N THR A 218 6.05 -0.43 8.17
CA THR A 218 4.61 -0.11 8.06
C THR A 218 3.70 -1.30 8.29
N VAL A 219 4.24 -2.52 8.24
CA VAL A 219 3.50 -3.76 8.55
C VAL A 219 3.22 -3.91 10.03
N TYR A 220 4.10 -3.37 10.89
CA TYR A 220 3.90 -3.42 12.35
C TYR A 220 3.12 -2.21 12.84
N ASN A 221 2.15 -2.46 13.71
CA ASN A 221 1.41 -1.47 14.46
C ASN A 221 1.41 -1.83 15.95
N ASP A 222 1.64 -0.85 16.83
CA ASP A 222 1.70 -1.08 18.29
C ASP A 222 0.36 -1.51 18.90
N THR A 223 -0.75 -1.18 18.27
CA THR A 223 -2.09 -1.52 18.74
C THR A 223 -2.47 -2.95 18.37
N VAL A 224 -2.32 -3.33 17.11
CA VAL A 224 -2.73 -4.65 16.58
C VAL A 224 -1.58 -5.66 16.71
N LYS A 225 -0.33 -5.18 16.66
CA LYS A 225 0.91 -5.96 16.76
C LYS A 225 1.09 -7.00 15.66
N ASP A 226 0.69 -6.64 14.43
CA ASP A 226 0.91 -7.48 13.27
C ASP A 226 2.38 -7.50 12.89
N HIS A 227 2.94 -8.69 12.78
CA HIS A 227 4.34 -8.88 12.43
C HIS A 227 4.54 -9.33 10.98
N ALA A 228 3.54 -9.99 10.41
CA ALA A 228 3.53 -10.46 9.04
C ALA A 228 2.09 -10.51 8.50
N ILE A 229 1.94 -10.27 7.20
CA ILE A 229 0.70 -10.44 6.45
C ILE A 229 1.03 -11.35 5.27
N VAL A 230 0.34 -12.48 5.17
CA VAL A 230 0.59 -13.53 4.18
C VAL A 230 -0.69 -13.81 3.42
N GLY A 231 -0.61 -13.96 2.10
CA GLY A 231 -1.78 -14.30 1.29
C GLY A 231 -1.58 -14.06 -0.21
N ASP A 232 -2.68 -14.05 -0.94
CA ASP A 232 -2.68 -13.81 -2.38
C ASP A 232 -2.71 -12.31 -2.70
N PHE A 233 -1.55 -11.70 -2.67
CA PHE A 233 -1.38 -10.29 -3.05
C PHE A 233 -1.48 -10.04 -4.56
N PHE A 234 -1.28 -11.07 -5.37
CA PHE A 234 -1.27 -10.92 -6.82
C PHE A 234 -2.67 -10.89 -7.42
N SER A 235 -3.53 -11.83 -7.03
CA SER A 235 -4.86 -12.02 -7.63
C SER A 235 -5.97 -11.39 -6.79
N ALA A 236 -5.90 -11.55 -5.46
CA ALA A 236 -6.96 -11.13 -4.55
C ALA A 236 -6.87 -9.65 -4.16
N PHE A 237 -5.71 -9.02 -4.34
CA PHE A 237 -5.52 -7.62 -3.98
C PHE A 237 -5.06 -6.76 -5.17
N LYS A 238 -5.75 -5.63 -5.37
CA LYS A 238 -5.43 -4.67 -6.41
C LYS A 238 -5.40 -3.26 -5.82
N TRP A 239 -4.50 -2.43 -6.31
CA TRP A 239 -4.42 -1.04 -5.93
C TRP A 239 -4.27 -0.16 -7.17
N GLY A 240 -4.54 1.15 -7.04
CA GLY A 240 -4.38 2.05 -8.17
C GLY A 240 -4.61 3.51 -7.81
N PHE A 241 -4.41 4.36 -8.80
CA PHE A 241 -4.70 5.78 -8.70
C PHE A 241 -5.89 6.12 -9.58
N SER A 242 -6.84 6.90 -9.06
CA SER A 242 -8.06 7.28 -9.79
C SER A 242 -7.83 8.44 -10.77
N LYS A 243 -6.83 9.28 -10.51
CA LYS A 243 -6.48 10.45 -11.33
C LYS A 243 -5.02 10.80 -11.10
N GLN A 244 -4.38 11.36 -12.12
CA GLN A 244 -3.10 12.05 -11.93
C GLN A 244 -3.31 13.19 -10.93
N ILE A 245 -2.49 13.24 -9.90
CA ILE A 245 -2.55 14.26 -8.87
C ILE A 245 -2.00 15.55 -9.48
N PRO A 246 -2.78 16.63 -9.59
CA PRO A 246 -2.24 17.89 -10.06
C PRO A 246 -1.25 18.41 -9.02
N PHE A 247 -0.10 18.81 -9.49
CA PHE A 247 0.80 19.64 -8.74
C PHE A 247 0.32 21.07 -8.88
N GLU A 248 0.03 21.74 -7.77
CA GLU A 248 -0.55 23.09 -7.81
C GLU A 248 0.32 24.04 -6.99
N ILE A 249 0.62 25.19 -7.56
CA ILE A 249 1.29 26.31 -6.85
C ILE A 249 0.25 27.37 -6.57
N ILE A 250 -0.11 27.53 -5.30
CA ILE A 250 -1.04 28.57 -4.82
C ILE A 250 -0.25 29.80 -4.40
N LYS A 251 -0.59 30.95 -4.99
CA LYS A 251 0.14 32.20 -4.79
C LYS A 251 -0.53 33.19 -3.85
N TYR A 252 -1.78 32.94 -3.48
CA TYR A 252 -2.63 33.86 -2.70
C TYR A 252 -3.49 33.09 -1.71
N GLY A 253 -3.92 33.77 -0.65
CA GLY A 253 -4.81 33.23 0.37
C GLY A 253 -4.09 32.51 1.48
N ASP A 254 -4.84 31.74 2.28
CA ASP A 254 -4.34 30.95 3.42
C ASP A 254 -4.81 29.49 3.28
N PRO A 255 -4.17 28.71 2.39
CA PRO A 255 -4.65 27.38 2.04
C PRO A 255 -4.53 26.35 3.17
N ASP A 256 -3.62 26.57 4.11
CA ASP A 256 -3.38 25.70 5.27
C ASP A 256 -3.96 26.25 6.59
N ASN A 257 -4.77 27.32 6.49
CA ASN A 257 -5.51 27.93 7.60
C ASN A 257 -4.63 28.30 8.81
N THR A 258 -3.45 28.86 8.55
CA THR A 258 -2.52 29.30 9.59
C THR A 258 -2.80 30.72 10.11
N GLY A 259 -3.76 31.43 9.52
CA GLY A 259 -4.04 32.85 9.78
C GLY A 259 -3.10 33.81 9.05
N LYS A 260 -2.28 33.32 8.13
CA LYS A 260 -1.28 34.09 7.39
C LYS A 260 -1.55 34.01 5.89
N ASP A 261 -1.88 35.15 5.29
CA ASP A 261 -2.00 35.25 3.82
C ASP A 261 -0.64 35.07 3.15
N LEU A 262 -0.58 34.23 2.12
CA LEU A 262 0.66 33.91 1.40
C LEU A 262 1.37 35.17 0.87
N LYS A 263 0.61 36.06 0.22
CA LYS A 263 1.20 37.28 -0.36
C LYS A 263 1.71 38.23 0.68
N GLY A 264 1.02 38.33 1.82
CA GLY A 264 1.43 39.20 2.94
C GLY A 264 2.71 38.72 3.62
N TYR A 265 3.12 37.47 3.43
CA TYR A 265 4.32 36.88 4.04
C TYR A 265 5.38 36.46 2.99
N ASN A 266 5.28 36.94 1.74
CA ASN A 266 6.19 36.57 0.64
C ASN A 266 6.36 35.06 0.48
N GLN A 267 5.26 34.34 0.45
CA GLN A 267 5.21 32.88 0.36
C GLN A 267 4.32 32.40 -0.78
N VAL A 268 4.60 31.20 -1.24
CA VAL A 268 3.71 30.39 -2.07
C VAL A 268 3.48 29.04 -1.41
N TYR A 269 2.39 28.40 -1.73
CA TYR A 269 2.08 27.07 -1.23
C TYR A 269 2.18 26.07 -2.38
N ILE A 270 2.93 24.97 -2.15
CA ILE A 270 3.17 23.90 -3.09
C ILE A 270 2.44 22.66 -2.62
#